data_5e00cd7d8cf1d915a673f99e469543d0
#
_entry.id   5e00cd7d8cf1d915a673f99e469543d0
#
_cell.length_a   1.000
_cell.length_b   1.000
_cell.length_c   1.000
_cell.angle_alpha   90.00
_cell.angle_beta   90.00
_cell.angle_gamma   90.00
#
_symmetry.space_group_name_H-M   'P 1'
#
loop_
_entity.id
_entity.type
_entity.pdbx_description
1 polymer ?
#
loop_
_entity_poly.entity_id
_entity_poly.type
_entity_poly.pdbx_seq_one_letter_code
_entity_poly.pdbx_strand_id
1 'polypeptide(L)'
;LYADPVGVTGKFITGQFLNIMARSSLKKNLELSFEQAKIEFADLLTAPTALAQAVLTENELRSGCALIDLGADTTTVMVYKNNILRYLSVIPLGGSNITRDITTLKMEDEEAEKLKLSYGDALYKEDEETETPAACTTEDGRSILLTELNEIVAARTEEILANVWNQLQLSGYEDKLLAGIVLTGGTSNLRNIEGAMLKVCKVSKIRIASSVQETIRGYNEQIKKNGTQNTLLALLIAGKDNC
;
A
#
# COMPACT_ATOMS: atom_id res chain seq x y z
N LEU A 1 26.88 12.95 -0.32
CA LEU A 1 26.31 11.73 -0.93
C LEU A 1 25.74 12.07 -2.30
N TYR A 2 26.20 11.40 -3.34
CA TYR A 2 25.73 11.55 -4.72
C TYR A 2 24.83 10.35 -5.04
N ALA A 3 23.70 10.57 -5.68
CA ALA A 3 22.86 9.50 -6.21
C ALA A 3 23.49 8.89 -7.47
N ASP A 4 24.10 9.75 -8.28
CA ASP A 4 24.92 9.39 -9.45
C ASP A 4 26.31 10.02 -9.32
N PRO A 5 27.38 9.24 -9.14
CA PRO A 5 28.75 9.72 -9.02
C PRO A 5 29.48 9.90 -10.38
N VAL A 6 28.81 9.65 -11.51
CA VAL A 6 29.44 9.75 -12.83
C VAL A 6 29.97 11.18 -13.07
N GLY A 7 31.22 11.28 -13.44
CA GLY A 7 31.90 12.56 -13.69
C GLY A 7 32.43 13.27 -12.44
N VAL A 8 32.24 12.71 -11.23
CA VAL A 8 32.80 13.29 -10.00
C VAL A 8 34.22 12.76 -9.77
N THR A 9 35.18 13.67 -9.60
CA THR A 9 36.59 13.31 -9.32
C THR A 9 36.77 13.04 -7.82
N GLY A 10 37.51 11.98 -7.47
CA GLY A 10 37.81 11.63 -6.07
C GLY A 10 38.98 10.66 -5.99
N LYS A 11 39.68 10.67 -4.84
CA LYS A 11 40.75 9.68 -4.56
C LYS A 11 40.21 8.37 -4.03
N PHE A 12 39.00 8.39 -3.41
CA PHE A 12 38.33 7.22 -2.83
C PHE A 12 36.83 7.30 -3.13
N ILE A 13 36.24 6.17 -3.40
CA ILE A 13 34.79 6.01 -3.60
C ILE A 13 34.28 5.05 -2.54
N THR A 14 33.29 5.47 -1.75
CA THR A 14 32.58 4.62 -0.78
C THR A 14 31.12 4.55 -1.21
N GLY A 15 30.61 3.35 -1.45
CA GLY A 15 29.21 3.11 -1.81
C GLY A 15 28.42 2.52 -0.63
N GLN A 16 27.21 3.02 -0.43
CA GLN A 16 26.20 2.37 0.42
C GLN A 16 25.08 1.85 -0.46
N PHE A 17 24.75 0.56 -0.30
CA PHE A 17 23.77 -0.11 -1.12
C PHE A 17 22.64 -0.69 -0.25
N LEU A 18 21.41 -0.50 -0.68
CA LEU A 18 20.26 -1.26 -0.19
C LEU A 18 20.11 -2.49 -1.09
N ASN A 19 20.33 -3.68 -0.52
CA ASN A 19 20.16 -4.94 -1.24
C ASN A 19 18.76 -5.48 -1.02
N ILE A 20 18.01 -5.65 -2.11
CA ILE A 20 16.70 -6.31 -2.10
C ILE A 20 16.93 -7.76 -2.51
N MET A 21 16.67 -8.70 -1.60
CA MET A 21 16.89 -10.13 -1.83
C MET A 21 15.55 -10.87 -1.85
N ALA A 22 15.44 -11.83 -2.76
CA ALA A 22 14.32 -12.75 -2.83
C ALA A 22 14.80 -14.19 -2.92
N ARG A 23 13.93 -15.15 -2.59
CA ARG A 23 14.25 -16.57 -2.76
C ARG A 23 14.41 -16.88 -4.25
N SER A 24 15.49 -17.58 -4.61
CA SER A 24 15.76 -17.98 -6.00
C SER A 24 14.64 -18.84 -6.61
N SER A 25 13.91 -19.59 -5.77
CA SER A 25 12.75 -20.37 -6.19
C SER A 25 11.62 -19.49 -6.74
N LEU A 26 11.44 -18.27 -6.23
CA LEU A 26 10.42 -17.32 -6.74
C LEU A 26 10.71 -16.97 -8.20
N LYS A 27 11.95 -16.57 -8.51
CA LYS A 27 12.37 -16.26 -9.88
C LYS A 27 12.17 -17.46 -10.80
N LYS A 28 12.66 -18.64 -10.41
CA LYS A 28 12.52 -19.86 -11.20
C LYS A 28 11.08 -20.25 -11.47
N ASN A 29 10.20 -20.11 -10.48
CA ASN A 29 8.78 -20.42 -10.63
C ASN A 29 8.09 -19.43 -11.60
N LEU A 30 8.45 -18.16 -11.53
CA LEU A 30 7.94 -17.15 -12.48
C LEU A 30 8.41 -17.47 -13.91
N GLU A 31 9.71 -17.66 -14.12
CA GLU A 31 10.27 -18.03 -15.43
C GLU A 31 9.60 -19.27 -16.01
N LEU A 32 9.42 -20.33 -15.21
CA LEU A 32 8.76 -21.56 -15.62
C LEU A 32 7.28 -21.34 -15.98
N SER A 33 6.58 -20.50 -15.23
CA SER A 33 5.18 -20.17 -15.49
C SER A 33 5.01 -19.46 -16.84
N PHE A 34 5.89 -18.49 -17.14
CA PHE A 34 5.89 -17.78 -18.42
C PHE A 34 6.25 -18.71 -19.57
N GLU A 35 7.25 -19.59 -19.40
CA GLU A 35 7.64 -20.61 -20.38
C GLU A 35 6.46 -21.55 -20.70
N GLN A 36 5.77 -22.07 -19.68
CA GLN A 36 4.59 -22.93 -19.85
C GLN A 36 3.44 -22.21 -20.56
N ALA A 37 3.26 -20.94 -20.29
CA ALA A 37 2.27 -20.10 -20.95
C ALA A 37 2.69 -19.67 -22.38
N LYS A 38 3.93 -20.02 -22.81
CA LYS A 38 4.52 -19.59 -24.09
C LYS A 38 4.58 -18.06 -24.24
N ILE A 39 4.84 -17.38 -23.14
CA ILE A 39 5.03 -15.92 -23.10
C ILE A 39 6.53 -15.67 -22.93
N GLU A 40 7.09 -14.80 -23.77
CA GLU A 40 8.48 -14.41 -23.67
C GLU A 40 8.71 -13.60 -22.40
N PHE A 41 9.75 -14.00 -21.64
CA PHE A 41 10.14 -13.33 -20.40
C PHE A 41 11.26 -12.33 -20.70
N ALA A 42 10.94 -11.04 -20.70
CA ALA A 42 11.89 -10.00 -21.03
C ALA A 42 12.77 -9.59 -19.85
N ASP A 43 12.16 -9.23 -18.71
CA ASP A 43 12.89 -8.76 -17.52
C ASP A 43 12.08 -8.98 -16.22
N LEU A 44 12.76 -8.82 -15.08
CA LEU A 44 12.18 -8.92 -13.75
C LEU A 44 12.38 -7.60 -12.99
N LEU A 45 11.29 -6.90 -12.76
CA LEU A 45 11.27 -5.65 -12.02
C LEU A 45 10.75 -5.85 -10.59
N THR A 46 11.28 -5.05 -9.65
CA THR A 46 10.72 -5.03 -8.29
C THR A 46 9.48 -4.14 -8.25
N ALA A 47 8.33 -4.74 -7.93
CA ALA A 47 7.05 -4.02 -7.88
C ALA A 47 7.07 -2.76 -7.00
N PRO A 48 7.66 -2.78 -5.78
CA PRO A 48 7.75 -1.57 -4.94
C PRO A 48 8.45 -0.38 -5.60
N THR A 49 9.55 -0.63 -6.33
CA THR A 49 10.29 0.45 -6.99
C THR A 49 9.54 1.01 -8.19
N ALA A 50 8.93 0.14 -9.00
CA ALA A 50 8.08 0.57 -10.11
C ALA A 50 6.87 1.39 -9.60
N LEU A 51 6.20 0.91 -8.55
CA LEU A 51 5.08 1.60 -7.93
C LEU A 51 5.46 3.02 -7.47
N ALA A 52 6.59 3.15 -6.78
CA ALA A 52 7.06 4.45 -6.30
C ALA A 52 7.29 5.45 -7.43
N GLN A 53 7.92 5.02 -8.53
CA GLN A 53 8.14 5.86 -9.71
C GLN A 53 6.82 6.29 -10.38
N ALA A 54 5.80 5.43 -10.36
CA ALA A 54 4.53 5.70 -10.99
C ALA A 54 3.59 6.60 -10.17
N VAL A 55 3.69 6.60 -8.84
CA VAL A 55 2.71 7.29 -7.95
C VAL A 55 3.29 8.48 -7.18
N LEU A 56 4.63 8.54 -6.99
CA LEU A 56 5.28 9.63 -6.27
C LEU A 56 5.73 10.74 -7.22
N THR A 57 5.56 11.97 -6.80
CA THR A 57 6.11 13.13 -7.51
C THR A 57 7.61 13.25 -7.27
N GLU A 58 8.32 13.92 -8.18
CA GLU A 58 9.76 14.21 -8.03
C GLU A 58 10.07 14.95 -6.73
N ASN A 59 9.17 15.86 -6.31
CA ASN A 59 9.32 16.60 -5.07
C ASN A 59 9.21 15.68 -3.85
N GLU A 60 8.30 14.71 -3.84
CA GLU A 60 8.16 13.72 -2.76
C GLU A 60 9.40 12.84 -2.67
N LEU A 61 9.87 12.31 -3.80
CA LEU A 61 11.08 11.49 -3.88
C LEU A 61 12.32 12.24 -3.35
N ARG A 62 12.44 13.53 -3.69
CA ARG A 62 13.58 14.36 -3.28
C ARG A 62 13.49 14.81 -1.83
N SER A 63 12.34 15.36 -1.42
CA SER A 63 12.17 15.98 -0.10
C SER A 63 12.10 14.99 1.04
N GLY A 64 11.74 13.74 0.77
CA GLY A 64 11.56 12.66 1.74
C GLY A 64 10.09 12.37 1.99
N CYS A 65 9.68 11.16 1.66
CA CYS A 65 8.33 10.63 1.88
C CYS A 65 8.37 9.16 2.24
N ALA A 66 7.29 8.68 2.84
CA ALA A 66 7.00 7.26 2.93
C ALA A 66 5.88 6.92 1.95
N LEU A 67 6.05 5.86 1.15
CA LEU A 67 5.00 5.24 0.36
C LEU A 67 4.58 3.95 1.03
N ILE A 68 3.28 3.83 1.32
CA ILE A 68 2.68 2.68 1.98
C ILE A 68 1.69 2.05 1.01
N ASP A 69 2.00 0.83 0.55
CA ASP A 69 1.08 0.04 -0.27
C ASP A 69 0.29 -0.91 0.63
N LEU A 70 -0.95 -0.54 0.91
CA LEU A 70 -1.90 -1.28 1.74
C LEU A 70 -2.62 -2.32 0.85
N GLY A 71 -2.00 -3.48 0.69
CA GLY A 71 -2.53 -4.59 -0.10
C GLY A 71 -3.58 -5.42 0.64
N ALA A 72 -3.95 -6.56 0.04
CA ALA A 72 -4.86 -7.54 0.65
C ALA A 72 -4.15 -8.36 1.74
N ASP A 73 -3.03 -9.01 1.40
CA ASP A 73 -2.32 -9.92 2.30
C ASP A 73 -1.08 -9.30 2.94
N THR A 74 -0.56 -8.23 2.33
CA THR A 74 0.66 -7.57 2.78
C THR A 74 0.53 -6.06 2.72
N THR A 75 1.28 -5.39 3.60
CA THR A 75 1.51 -3.95 3.55
C THR A 75 2.99 -3.70 3.32
N THR A 76 3.32 -2.97 2.25
CA THR A 76 4.69 -2.62 1.90
C THR A 76 5.00 -1.19 2.32
N VAL A 77 6.07 -1.02 3.09
CA VAL A 77 6.55 0.27 3.59
C VAL A 77 7.83 0.64 2.86
N MET A 78 7.84 1.77 2.16
CA MET A 78 8.99 2.31 1.44
C MET A 78 9.30 3.71 1.91
N VAL A 79 10.57 4.03 2.12
CA VAL A 79 11.01 5.40 2.44
C VAL A 79 11.96 5.89 1.38
N TYR A 80 11.65 7.04 0.79
CA TYR A 80 12.48 7.74 -0.17
C TYR A 80 13.04 9.04 0.42
N LYS A 81 14.29 9.36 0.07
CA LYS A 81 14.96 10.63 0.39
C LYS A 81 16.07 10.88 -0.62
N ASN A 82 16.12 12.10 -1.17
CA ASN A 82 17.07 12.50 -2.21
C ASN A 82 17.01 11.58 -3.45
N ASN A 83 15.80 11.23 -3.90
CA ASN A 83 15.52 10.33 -5.02
C ASN A 83 16.07 8.89 -4.84
N ILE A 84 16.39 8.49 -3.61
CA ILE A 84 16.95 7.17 -3.31
C ILE A 84 16.02 6.43 -2.35
N LEU A 85 15.72 5.17 -2.65
CA LEU A 85 15.08 4.26 -1.72
C LEU A 85 16.00 4.02 -0.52
N ARG A 86 15.56 4.41 0.68
CA ARG A 86 16.32 4.31 1.92
C ARG A 86 15.92 3.12 2.77
N TYR A 87 14.66 2.72 2.67
CA TYR A 87 14.12 1.64 3.46
C TYR A 87 13.01 0.93 2.69
N LEU A 88 12.96 -0.38 2.82
CA LEU A 88 11.91 -1.23 2.29
C LEU A 88 11.60 -2.33 3.31
N SER A 89 10.35 -2.46 3.67
CA SER A 89 9.85 -3.55 4.53
C SER A 89 8.50 -4.03 4.03
N VAL A 90 8.25 -5.32 4.22
CA VAL A 90 6.95 -5.94 3.92
C VAL A 90 6.39 -6.54 5.19
N ILE A 91 5.22 -6.09 5.58
CA ILE A 91 4.47 -6.55 6.75
C ILE A 91 3.46 -7.59 6.25
N PRO A 92 3.39 -8.80 6.83
CA PRO A 92 2.46 -9.84 6.41
C PRO A 92 1.05 -9.62 7.00
N LEU A 93 0.55 -8.40 6.89
CA LEU A 93 -0.79 -7.97 7.29
C LEU A 93 -1.35 -7.04 6.23
N GLY A 94 -2.64 -7.17 5.92
CA GLY A 94 -3.34 -6.35 4.94
C GLY A 94 -4.87 -6.45 5.09
N GLY A 95 -5.59 -6.03 4.06
CA GLY A 95 -7.06 -5.97 4.07
C GLY A 95 -7.77 -7.31 4.28
N SER A 96 -7.14 -8.43 3.88
CA SER A 96 -7.68 -9.78 4.12
C SER A 96 -7.73 -10.14 5.61
N ASN A 97 -6.85 -9.55 6.44
CA ASN A 97 -6.91 -9.75 7.88
C ASN A 97 -8.16 -9.06 8.47
N ILE A 98 -8.53 -7.88 7.97
CA ILE A 98 -9.77 -7.20 8.36
C ILE A 98 -10.97 -8.05 7.96
N THR A 99 -11.01 -8.54 6.71
CA THR A 99 -12.08 -9.41 6.21
C THR A 99 -12.25 -10.64 7.07
N ARG A 100 -11.15 -11.32 7.40
CA ARG A 100 -11.16 -12.51 8.27
C ARG A 100 -11.70 -12.20 9.67
N ASP A 101 -11.38 -11.05 10.24
CA ASP A 101 -11.93 -10.68 11.55
C ASP A 101 -13.43 -10.43 11.47
N ILE A 102 -13.95 -9.85 10.38
CA ILE A 102 -15.39 -9.67 10.17
C ILE A 102 -16.13 -11.00 10.10
N THR A 103 -15.50 -12.09 9.61
CA THR A 103 -16.18 -13.42 9.59
C THR A 103 -16.54 -13.95 10.98
N THR A 104 -15.96 -13.39 12.05
CA THR A 104 -16.38 -13.68 13.44
C THR A 104 -17.85 -13.34 13.70
N LEU A 105 -18.45 -12.46 12.88
CA LEU A 105 -19.88 -12.15 12.87
C LEU A 105 -20.72 -13.25 12.17
N LYS A 106 -20.14 -14.44 11.96
CA LYS A 106 -20.78 -15.66 11.40
C LYS A 106 -21.22 -15.48 9.93
N MET A 107 -20.34 -15.02 9.09
CA MET A 107 -20.53 -14.90 7.64
C MET A 107 -19.32 -15.45 6.88
N GLU A 108 -19.49 -15.70 5.60
CA GLU A 108 -18.42 -16.13 4.69
C GLU A 108 -17.52 -14.97 4.26
N ASP A 109 -16.30 -15.28 3.83
CA ASP A 109 -15.26 -14.29 3.45
C ASP A 109 -15.76 -13.31 2.37
N GLU A 110 -16.52 -13.79 1.38
CA GLU A 110 -17.04 -12.93 0.30
C GLU A 110 -18.02 -11.88 0.80
N GLU A 111 -18.90 -12.26 1.72
CA GLU A 111 -19.86 -11.36 2.34
C GLU A 111 -19.15 -10.38 3.27
N ALA A 112 -18.22 -10.86 4.09
CA ALA A 112 -17.39 -10.02 4.95
C ALA A 112 -16.63 -8.94 4.15
N GLU A 113 -16.06 -9.32 2.99
CA GLU A 113 -15.38 -8.38 2.09
C GLU A 113 -16.35 -7.33 1.53
N LYS A 114 -17.55 -7.73 1.10
CA LYS A 114 -18.59 -6.80 0.63
C LYS A 114 -18.98 -5.80 1.71
N LEU A 115 -19.20 -6.25 2.95
CA LEU A 115 -19.55 -5.39 4.08
C LEU A 115 -18.42 -4.43 4.44
N LYS A 116 -17.18 -4.91 4.47
CA LYS A 116 -15.98 -4.06 4.66
C LYS A 116 -15.90 -2.95 3.62
N LEU A 117 -16.06 -3.27 2.34
CA LEU A 117 -15.98 -2.30 1.25
C LEU A 117 -17.13 -1.29 1.25
N SER A 118 -18.32 -1.70 1.70
CA SER A 118 -19.52 -0.86 1.68
C SER A 118 -19.66 0.02 2.92
N TYR A 119 -19.30 -0.49 4.09
CA TYR A 119 -19.60 0.13 5.38
C TYR A 119 -18.39 0.31 6.29
N GLY A 120 -17.23 -0.30 5.94
CA GLY A 120 -16.04 -0.27 6.79
C GLY A 120 -15.48 1.14 6.99
N ASP A 121 -15.21 1.48 8.25
CA ASP A 121 -14.61 2.74 8.68
C ASP A 121 -13.35 2.48 9.51
N ALA A 122 -12.22 3.01 9.03
CA ALA A 122 -10.91 2.81 9.65
C ALA A 122 -10.71 3.61 10.95
N LEU A 123 -11.54 4.63 11.20
CA LEU A 123 -11.46 5.53 12.36
C LEU A 123 -12.81 5.63 13.06
N TYR A 124 -13.50 4.52 13.18
CA TYR A 124 -14.80 4.52 13.82
C TYR A 124 -14.69 5.00 15.28
N LYS A 125 -15.64 5.86 15.67
CA LYS A 125 -15.90 6.24 17.06
C LYS A 125 -17.41 6.08 17.28
N GLU A 126 -17.76 5.48 18.37
CA GLU A 126 -19.16 5.39 18.77
C GLU A 126 -19.68 6.81 19.06
N ASP A 127 -20.70 7.24 18.32
CA ASP A 127 -21.42 8.47 18.61
C ASP A 127 -22.43 8.17 19.73
N GLU A 128 -22.18 8.70 20.91
CA GLU A 128 -23.05 8.54 22.11
C GLU A 128 -24.47 9.13 21.93
N GLU A 129 -24.70 9.86 20.82
CA GLU A 129 -25.96 10.64 20.61
C GLU A 129 -26.98 9.95 19.67
N THR A 130 -26.68 8.80 19.06
CA THR A 130 -27.61 8.13 18.14
C THR A 130 -28.57 7.20 18.88
N GLU A 131 -29.84 7.60 19.00
CA GLU A 131 -30.92 6.80 19.63
C GLU A 131 -31.21 5.47 18.88
N THR A 132 -30.84 5.35 17.60
CA THR A 132 -31.00 4.13 16.79
C THR A 132 -29.71 3.80 16.07
N PRO A 133 -29.01 2.73 16.46
CA PRO A 133 -27.78 2.32 15.78
C PRO A 133 -28.10 1.87 14.34
N ALA A 134 -27.34 2.40 13.39
CA ALA A 134 -27.43 2.00 11.99
C ALA A 134 -27.03 0.52 11.85
N ALA A 135 -27.73 -0.22 10.98
CA ALA A 135 -27.49 -1.63 10.74
C ALA A 135 -27.41 -1.93 9.24
N CYS A 136 -26.67 -2.96 8.86
CA CYS A 136 -26.68 -3.55 7.54
C CYS A 136 -27.34 -4.93 7.58
N THR A 137 -27.86 -5.37 6.43
CA THR A 137 -28.49 -6.68 6.30
C THR A 137 -27.53 -7.60 5.55
N THR A 138 -27.30 -8.78 6.12
CA THR A 138 -26.52 -9.86 5.52
C THR A 138 -27.30 -10.59 4.43
N GLU A 139 -26.60 -11.38 3.60
CA GLU A 139 -27.23 -12.15 2.51
C GLU A 139 -28.26 -13.17 3.03
N ASP A 140 -28.08 -13.69 4.23
CA ASP A 140 -29.04 -14.59 4.91
C ASP A 140 -30.17 -13.87 5.67
N GLY A 141 -30.26 -12.52 5.54
CA GLY A 141 -31.31 -11.69 6.12
C GLY A 141 -31.09 -11.28 7.58
N ARG A 142 -29.95 -11.58 8.20
CA ARG A 142 -29.61 -11.09 9.54
C ARG A 142 -29.29 -9.61 9.53
N SER A 143 -29.60 -8.92 10.62
CA SER A 143 -29.20 -7.53 10.83
C SER A 143 -27.93 -7.48 11.67
N ILE A 144 -26.89 -6.79 11.20
CA ILE A 144 -25.65 -6.54 11.92
C ILE A 144 -25.52 -5.04 12.18
N LEU A 145 -25.21 -4.67 13.40
CA LEU A 145 -24.98 -3.29 13.76
C LEU A 145 -23.69 -2.77 13.10
N LEU A 146 -23.75 -1.58 12.51
CA LEU A 146 -22.56 -0.94 11.93
C LEU A 146 -21.53 -0.59 13.01
N THR A 147 -21.94 -0.38 14.26
CA THR A 147 -21.04 -0.24 15.41
C THR A 147 -20.15 -1.47 15.55
N GLU A 148 -20.75 -2.67 15.64
CA GLU A 148 -20.04 -3.94 15.80
C GLU A 148 -19.09 -4.23 14.62
N LEU A 149 -19.56 -3.99 13.40
CA LEU A 149 -18.72 -4.13 12.20
C LEU A 149 -17.52 -3.18 12.25
N ASN A 150 -17.76 -1.90 12.55
CA ASN A 150 -16.72 -0.88 12.46
C ASN A 150 -15.76 -0.89 13.63
N GLU A 151 -16.14 -1.41 14.80
CA GLU A 151 -15.19 -1.71 15.88
C GLU A 151 -14.15 -2.74 15.43
N ILE A 152 -14.57 -3.81 14.76
CA ILE A 152 -13.67 -4.82 14.21
C ILE A 152 -12.75 -4.22 13.15
N VAL A 153 -13.32 -3.47 12.18
CA VAL A 153 -12.57 -2.83 11.10
C VAL A 153 -11.54 -1.86 11.65
N ALA A 154 -11.93 -0.96 12.57
CA ALA A 154 -11.05 0.04 13.14
C ALA A 154 -9.93 -0.58 13.98
N ALA A 155 -10.25 -1.59 14.80
CA ALA A 155 -9.25 -2.27 15.64
C ALA A 155 -8.15 -2.94 14.80
N ARG A 156 -8.54 -3.71 13.76
CA ARG A 156 -7.55 -4.35 12.89
C ARG A 156 -6.79 -3.34 12.04
N THR A 157 -7.44 -2.29 11.58
CA THR A 157 -6.78 -1.21 10.84
C THR A 157 -5.75 -0.50 11.72
N GLU A 158 -6.08 -0.19 12.96
CA GLU A 158 -5.14 0.42 13.92
C GLU A 158 -3.91 -0.47 14.13
N GLU A 159 -4.08 -1.78 14.24
CA GLU A 159 -2.94 -2.72 14.36
C GLU A 159 -2.05 -2.69 13.11
N ILE A 160 -2.63 -2.74 11.90
CA ILE A 160 -1.87 -2.66 10.64
C ILE A 160 -1.07 -1.34 10.60
N LEU A 161 -1.72 -0.22 10.88
CA LEU A 161 -1.10 1.10 10.84
C LEU A 161 -0.05 1.30 11.94
N ALA A 162 -0.23 0.71 13.13
CA ALA A 162 0.77 0.71 14.19
C ALA A 162 2.03 -0.07 13.76
N ASN A 163 1.87 -1.19 13.07
CA ASN A 163 3.00 -1.92 12.49
C ASN A 163 3.70 -1.10 11.39
N VAL A 164 2.95 -0.38 10.54
CA VAL A 164 3.53 0.55 9.57
C VAL A 164 4.35 1.62 10.27
N TRP A 165 3.80 2.26 11.31
CA TRP A 165 4.51 3.28 12.08
C TRP A 165 5.79 2.74 12.73
N ASN A 166 5.73 1.54 13.30
CA ASN A 166 6.90 0.87 13.85
C ASN A 166 7.99 0.65 12.77
N GLN A 167 7.63 0.25 11.55
CA GLN A 167 8.59 0.11 10.45
C GLN A 167 9.20 1.47 10.05
N LEU A 168 8.42 2.55 10.07
CA LEU A 168 8.93 3.90 9.81
C LEU A 168 9.93 4.34 10.88
N GLN A 169 9.67 4.05 12.16
CA GLN A 169 10.61 4.30 13.26
C GLN A 169 11.90 3.48 13.10
N LEU A 170 11.78 2.18 12.80
CA LEU A 170 12.93 1.32 12.52
C LEU A 170 13.78 1.79 11.34
N SER A 171 13.19 2.48 10.39
CA SER A 171 13.91 3.08 9.25
C SER A 171 14.87 4.20 9.68
N GLY A 172 14.61 4.88 10.81
CA GLY A 172 15.32 6.08 11.28
C GLY A 172 15.07 7.32 10.39
N TYR A 173 13.94 7.33 9.66
CA TYR A 173 13.53 8.44 8.80
C TYR A 173 12.19 9.05 9.18
N GLU A 174 11.57 8.66 10.29
CA GLU A 174 10.25 9.10 10.74
C GLU A 174 10.14 10.63 10.91
N ASP A 175 11.25 11.27 11.27
CA ASP A 175 11.39 12.73 11.43
C ASP A 175 11.83 13.46 10.15
N LYS A 176 12.13 12.73 9.08
CA LYS A 176 12.69 13.25 7.81
C LYS A 176 11.70 13.19 6.64
N LEU A 177 10.44 12.87 6.91
CA LEU A 177 9.38 12.74 5.92
C LEU A 177 8.73 14.11 5.63
N LEU A 178 9.50 15.04 5.07
CA LEU A 178 9.03 16.41 4.82
C LEU A 178 7.87 16.49 3.82
N ALA A 179 7.80 15.56 2.88
CA ALA A 179 6.68 15.42 1.95
C ALA A 179 5.53 14.57 2.52
N GLY A 180 5.74 13.92 3.67
CA GLY A 180 4.69 13.18 4.36
C GLY A 180 4.61 11.71 3.97
N ILE A 181 3.40 11.16 4.10
CA ILE A 181 3.07 9.77 3.81
C ILE A 181 2.10 9.72 2.63
N VAL A 182 2.35 8.80 1.71
CA VAL A 182 1.48 8.49 0.58
C VAL A 182 0.94 7.09 0.78
N LEU A 183 -0.39 6.94 0.83
CA LEU A 183 -1.08 5.66 0.91
C LEU A 183 -1.53 5.23 -0.47
N THR A 184 -1.45 3.96 -0.79
CA THR A 184 -1.97 3.35 -2.01
C THR A 184 -2.38 1.90 -1.74
N GLY A 185 -2.85 1.18 -2.77
CA GLY A 185 -3.35 -0.18 -2.64
C GLY A 185 -4.84 -0.24 -2.32
N GLY A 186 -5.42 -1.43 -2.41
CA GLY A 186 -6.87 -1.63 -2.25
C GLY A 186 -7.41 -1.22 -0.87
N THR A 187 -6.67 -1.53 0.19
CA THR A 187 -7.08 -1.22 1.57
C THR A 187 -7.01 0.29 1.87
N SER A 188 -6.26 1.08 1.08
CA SER A 188 -6.27 2.54 1.22
C SER A 188 -7.62 3.20 0.88
N ASN A 189 -8.58 2.45 0.36
CA ASN A 189 -9.94 2.92 0.08
C ASN A 189 -10.90 2.81 1.28
N LEU A 190 -10.46 2.27 2.41
CA LEU A 190 -11.28 2.29 3.62
C LEU A 190 -11.62 3.72 4.02
N ARG A 191 -12.88 3.94 4.40
CA ARG A 191 -13.32 5.24 4.90
C ARG A 191 -12.43 5.68 6.07
N ASN A 192 -12.09 6.96 6.13
CA ASN A 192 -11.29 7.57 7.19
C ASN A 192 -9.87 6.99 7.41
N ILE A 193 -9.30 6.27 6.43
CA ILE A 193 -7.95 5.67 6.55
C ILE A 193 -6.87 6.73 6.78
N GLU A 194 -6.96 7.91 6.16
CA GLU A 194 -6.03 9.01 6.41
C GLU A 194 -6.10 9.51 7.85
N GLY A 195 -7.32 9.65 8.38
CA GLY A 195 -7.55 10.01 9.78
C GLY A 195 -7.02 8.95 10.75
N ALA A 196 -7.21 7.66 10.45
CA ALA A 196 -6.65 6.57 11.23
C ALA A 196 -5.12 6.60 11.24
N MET A 197 -4.49 6.85 10.08
CA MET A 197 -3.04 6.99 9.99
C MET A 197 -2.52 8.22 10.77
N LEU A 198 -3.23 9.36 10.69
CA LEU A 198 -2.90 10.56 11.47
C LEU A 198 -2.95 10.33 13.00
N LYS A 199 -3.89 9.49 13.46
CA LYS A 199 -4.00 9.12 14.87
C LYS A 199 -2.78 8.32 15.35
N VAL A 200 -2.24 7.44 14.49
CA VAL A 200 -1.15 6.53 14.83
C VAL A 200 0.22 7.20 14.69
N CYS A 201 0.42 8.01 13.65
CA CYS A 201 1.72 8.61 13.32
C CYS A 201 1.80 10.09 13.71
N LYS A 202 3.06 10.59 13.83
CA LYS A 202 3.33 12.01 14.11
C LYS A 202 3.51 12.86 12.84
N VAL A 203 3.15 12.32 11.67
CA VAL A 203 3.31 12.97 10.38
C VAL A 203 1.99 13.62 9.99
N SER A 204 1.99 14.93 9.75
CA SER A 204 0.77 15.71 9.49
C SER A 204 0.32 15.73 8.03
N LYS A 205 1.19 15.30 7.11
CA LYS A 205 0.87 15.27 5.67
C LYS A 205 0.64 13.84 5.22
N ILE A 206 -0.59 13.52 4.89
CA ILE A 206 -0.99 12.22 4.35
C ILE A 206 -1.81 12.48 3.10
N ARG A 207 -1.61 11.69 2.05
CA ARG A 207 -2.46 11.65 0.87
C ARG A 207 -2.65 10.24 0.36
N ILE A 208 -3.72 10.01 -0.35
CA ILE A 208 -3.97 8.77 -1.07
C ILE A 208 -3.58 8.94 -2.55
N ALA A 209 -2.77 8.02 -3.06
CA ALA A 209 -2.47 7.90 -4.49
C ALA A 209 -3.50 6.96 -5.13
N SER A 210 -4.60 7.52 -5.61
CA SER A 210 -5.69 6.77 -6.24
C SER A 210 -5.39 6.33 -7.67
N SER A 211 -4.35 6.89 -8.31
CA SER A 211 -3.95 6.54 -9.67
C SER A 211 -2.46 6.78 -9.90
N VAL A 212 -1.90 6.14 -10.92
CA VAL A 212 -0.57 6.46 -11.45
C VAL A 212 -0.58 7.86 -12.09
N GLN A 213 0.60 8.51 -12.18
CA GLN A 213 0.73 9.87 -12.72
C GLN A 213 0.64 9.89 -14.25
N GLU A 214 1.15 8.86 -14.92
CA GLU A 214 1.11 8.80 -16.38
C GLU A 214 -0.28 8.47 -16.92
N THR A 215 -0.63 9.10 -18.04
CA THR A 215 -1.86 8.80 -18.77
C THR A 215 -1.67 7.54 -19.61
N ILE A 216 -2.33 6.46 -19.24
CA ILE A 216 -2.31 5.22 -20.00
C ILE A 216 -3.37 5.30 -21.12
N ARG A 217 -2.95 5.17 -22.37
CA ARG A 217 -3.85 5.12 -23.52
C ARG A 217 -4.54 3.75 -23.59
N GLY A 218 -5.80 3.72 -24.02
CA GLY A 218 -6.60 2.49 -24.04
C GLY A 218 -7.20 2.14 -22.68
N TYR A 219 -7.25 3.10 -21.80
CA TYR A 219 -7.87 2.99 -20.49
C TYR A 219 -9.32 2.57 -20.64
N ASN A 220 -9.62 1.34 -20.27
CA ASN A 220 -10.96 0.79 -20.30
C ASN A 220 -11.68 1.14 -18.97
N GLU A 221 -13.01 1.22 -18.97
CA GLU A 221 -13.83 1.45 -17.75
C GLU A 221 -13.57 0.42 -16.64
N GLN A 222 -12.95 -0.70 -16.99
CA GLN A 222 -12.53 -1.74 -16.05
C GLN A 222 -11.37 -1.34 -15.12
N ILE A 223 -10.57 -0.31 -15.47
CA ILE A 223 -9.47 0.15 -14.64
C ILE A 223 -9.97 1.19 -13.65
N LYS A 224 -10.08 0.80 -12.39
CA LYS A 224 -10.58 1.67 -11.31
C LYS A 224 -9.51 2.66 -10.87
N LYS A 225 -9.85 3.94 -10.80
CA LYS A 225 -8.99 5.00 -10.24
C LYS A 225 -9.11 5.05 -8.71
N ASN A 226 -8.72 3.97 -8.05
CA ASN A 226 -8.80 3.84 -6.60
C ASN A 226 -7.56 3.20 -5.97
N GLY A 227 -6.43 3.20 -6.67
CA GLY A 227 -5.17 2.64 -6.18
C GLY A 227 -5.05 1.12 -6.24
N THR A 228 -6.15 0.37 -6.39
CA THR A 228 -6.15 -1.11 -6.38
C THR A 228 -5.25 -1.72 -7.45
N GLN A 229 -5.12 -1.06 -8.60
CA GLN A 229 -4.35 -1.54 -9.75
C GLN A 229 -3.05 -0.76 -9.96
N ASN A 230 -2.69 0.15 -9.06
CA ASN A 230 -1.51 1.01 -9.24
C ASN A 230 -0.22 0.21 -9.44
N THR A 231 -0.02 -0.88 -8.71
CA THR A 231 1.16 -1.74 -8.85
C THR A 231 1.23 -2.42 -10.22
N LEU A 232 0.09 -2.92 -10.73
CA LEU A 232 0.01 -3.49 -12.08
C LEU A 232 0.33 -2.44 -13.15
N LEU A 233 -0.28 -1.28 -13.05
CA LEU A 233 -0.07 -0.18 -13.99
C LEU A 233 1.37 0.34 -13.95
N ALA A 234 1.96 0.43 -12.76
CA ALA A 234 3.35 0.81 -12.57
C ALA A 234 4.34 -0.15 -13.24
N LEU A 235 4.10 -1.45 -13.15
CA LEU A 235 4.92 -2.46 -13.83
C LEU A 235 4.79 -2.36 -15.35
N LEU A 236 3.59 -2.06 -15.88
CA LEU A 236 3.38 -1.83 -17.32
C LEU A 236 4.14 -0.59 -17.80
N ILE A 237 4.11 0.50 -17.03
CA ILE A 237 4.86 1.73 -17.36
C ILE A 237 6.36 1.45 -17.36
N ALA A 238 6.88 0.83 -16.29
CA ALA A 238 8.29 0.51 -16.17
C ALA A 238 8.76 -0.50 -17.24
N GLY A 239 7.92 -1.45 -17.65
CA GLY A 239 8.21 -2.40 -18.72
C GLY A 239 8.34 -1.73 -20.09
N LYS A 240 7.55 -0.68 -20.37
CA LYS A 240 7.63 0.10 -21.60
C LYS A 240 8.99 0.74 -21.80
N ASP A 241 9.61 1.23 -20.72
CA ASP A 241 10.89 1.95 -20.76
C ASP A 241 12.09 0.99 -20.91
N ASN A 242 11.87 -0.32 -20.77
CA ASN A 242 12.89 -1.37 -20.89
C ASN A 242 12.72 -2.25 -22.15
N CYS A 243 11.82 -1.89 -23.07
CA CYS A 243 11.59 -2.60 -24.35
C CYS A 243 12.24 -1.91 -25.54
#